data_19318d493f6ab2c967d6d5d0bacc58f0
#
_entry.id   19318d493f6ab2c967d6d5d0bacc58f0
#
_cell.length_a   1.000
_cell.length_b   1.000
_cell.length_c   1.000
_cell.angle_alpha   90.00
_cell.angle_beta   90.00
_cell.angle_gamma   90.00
#
_symmetry.space_group_name_H-M   'P 1'
#
loop_
_entity.id
_entity.type
_entity.pdbx_description
1 polymer ?
#
loop_
_entity_poly.entity_id
_entity_poly.type
_entity_poly.pdbx_seq_one_letter_code
_entity_poly.pdbx_strand_id
1 'polypeptide(L)'
;NLNESRADLGFIASLPGRKILLRGNHDMFWDAKKTRLLNELYKGKLFFLQNNYFTYEDPSRNVHALVGTKGYCYEGKDTPEHFQKIVKREQERLRISFESAAADGYEHFIMFLHYPPTSIGEMESCFTRMAEEYGAELVVYSHCHGEARYQDSFLGEVNGVDYRLVSADYLNFRPEKIME
;
A
#
# COMPACT_ATOMS: atom_id res chain seq x y z
N ASN A 1 -17.13 -3.15 -12.25
CA ASN A 1 -16.24 -2.98 -13.43
C ASN A 1 -15.81 -1.51 -13.54
N LEU A 2 -14.90 -1.18 -14.50
CA LEU A 2 -14.35 0.19 -14.62
C LEU A 2 -15.45 1.24 -14.93
N ASN A 3 -16.49 0.88 -15.66
CA ASN A 3 -17.58 1.82 -15.98
C ASN A 3 -18.39 2.20 -14.74
N GLU A 4 -18.62 1.28 -13.83
CA GLU A 4 -19.30 1.52 -12.55
C GLU A 4 -18.46 2.41 -11.64
N SER A 5 -17.14 2.24 -11.64
CA SER A 5 -16.22 3.04 -10.80
C SER A 5 -15.90 4.42 -11.38
N ARG A 6 -16.38 4.77 -12.57
CA ARG A 6 -16.05 6.07 -13.21
C ARG A 6 -16.57 7.26 -12.43
N ALA A 7 -17.73 7.15 -11.81
CA ALA A 7 -18.31 8.24 -11.02
C ALA A 7 -17.44 8.52 -9.78
N ASP A 8 -17.07 7.46 -9.06
CA ASP A 8 -16.24 7.55 -7.85
C ASP A 8 -14.83 8.06 -8.17
N LEU A 9 -14.20 7.50 -9.21
CA LEU A 9 -12.89 7.97 -9.66
C LEU A 9 -12.94 9.42 -10.16
N GLY A 10 -14.03 9.81 -10.83
CA GLY A 10 -14.27 11.19 -11.26
C GLY A 10 -14.40 12.15 -10.08
N PHE A 11 -15.13 11.74 -9.03
CA PHE A 11 -15.24 12.50 -7.80
C PHE A 11 -13.86 12.66 -7.12
N ILE A 12 -13.12 11.56 -6.89
CA ILE A 12 -11.79 11.61 -6.30
C ILE A 12 -10.85 12.49 -7.14
N ALA A 13 -10.91 12.39 -8.47
CA ALA A 13 -10.12 13.21 -9.38
C ALA A 13 -10.41 14.71 -9.28
N SER A 14 -11.64 15.08 -8.88
CA SER A 14 -12.05 16.48 -8.71
C SER A 14 -11.55 17.13 -7.42
N LEU A 15 -11.17 16.33 -6.43
CA LEU A 15 -10.65 16.85 -5.16
C LEU A 15 -9.30 17.54 -5.35
N PRO A 16 -8.94 18.51 -4.49
CA PRO A 16 -7.62 19.17 -4.56
C PRO A 16 -6.48 18.22 -4.19
N GLY A 17 -5.27 18.59 -4.60
CA GLY A 17 -4.03 17.86 -4.28
C GLY A 17 -3.76 16.67 -5.22
N ARG A 18 -2.57 16.11 -5.08
CA ARG A 18 -2.14 14.89 -5.78
C ARG A 18 -2.72 13.67 -5.06
N LYS A 19 -3.37 12.77 -5.79
CA LYS A 19 -4.00 11.56 -5.24
C LYS A 19 -3.29 10.33 -5.80
N ILE A 20 -2.69 9.55 -4.91
CA ILE A 20 -2.11 8.24 -5.23
C ILE A 20 -3.03 7.18 -4.63
N LEU A 21 -3.51 6.28 -5.47
CA LEU A 21 -4.44 5.22 -5.10
C LEU A 21 -3.69 3.89 -5.05
N LEU A 22 -3.82 3.18 -3.94
CA LEU A 22 -3.39 1.80 -3.79
C LEU A 22 -4.60 0.87 -3.93
N ARG A 23 -4.42 -0.25 -4.62
CA ARG A 23 -5.49 -1.21 -4.83
C ARG A 23 -5.85 -1.95 -3.54
N GLY A 24 -7.14 -1.94 -3.19
CA GLY A 24 -7.72 -2.77 -2.14
C GLY A 24 -8.30 -4.10 -2.66
N ASN A 25 -8.87 -4.89 -1.76
CA ASN A 25 -9.51 -6.16 -2.09
C ASN A 25 -10.87 -5.97 -2.80
N HIS A 26 -11.53 -4.83 -2.60
CA HIS A 26 -12.80 -4.49 -3.25
C HIS A 26 -12.67 -3.72 -4.57
N ASP A 27 -11.47 -3.33 -4.98
CA ASP A 27 -11.22 -2.61 -6.24
C ASP A 27 -11.23 -3.56 -7.44
N MET A 28 -12.39 -4.21 -7.68
CA MET A 28 -12.57 -5.22 -8.71
C MET A 28 -12.41 -4.70 -10.14
N PHE A 29 -12.48 -3.38 -10.34
CA PHE A 29 -12.26 -2.73 -11.63
C PHE A 29 -10.77 -2.67 -12.03
N TRP A 30 -9.87 -2.81 -11.05
CA TRP A 30 -8.45 -2.61 -11.21
C TRP A 30 -7.66 -3.90 -10.96
N ASP A 31 -6.85 -4.29 -11.90
CA ASP A 31 -5.83 -5.34 -11.79
C ASP A 31 -4.47 -4.81 -12.29
N ALA A 32 -3.39 -5.56 -12.03
CA ALA A 32 -2.03 -5.12 -12.37
C ALA A 32 -1.85 -4.79 -13.87
N LYS A 33 -2.58 -5.48 -14.76
CA LYS A 33 -2.49 -5.26 -16.22
C LYS A 33 -3.12 -3.92 -16.62
N LYS A 34 -4.06 -3.40 -15.81
CA LYS A 34 -4.76 -2.15 -16.08
C LYS A 34 -4.09 -0.93 -15.47
N THR A 35 -3.09 -1.10 -14.59
CA THR A 35 -2.44 0.01 -13.89
C THR A 35 -1.93 1.09 -14.87
N ARG A 36 -1.23 0.68 -15.92
CA ARG A 36 -0.72 1.62 -16.93
C ARG A 36 -1.86 2.36 -17.65
N LEU A 37 -2.90 1.63 -18.06
CA LEU A 37 -4.07 2.23 -18.71
C LEU A 37 -4.77 3.25 -17.80
N LEU A 38 -4.94 2.93 -16.51
CA LEU A 38 -5.56 3.83 -15.54
C LEU A 38 -4.71 5.08 -15.31
N ASN A 39 -3.39 4.94 -15.21
CA ASN A 39 -2.48 6.08 -15.10
C ASN A 39 -2.51 7.00 -16.35
N GLU A 40 -2.68 6.41 -17.53
CA GLU A 40 -2.86 7.19 -18.77
C GLU A 40 -4.24 7.86 -18.82
N LEU A 41 -5.31 7.14 -18.46
CA LEU A 41 -6.69 7.64 -18.52
C LEU A 41 -6.93 8.81 -17.55
N TYR A 42 -6.32 8.77 -16.38
CA TYR A 42 -6.45 9.79 -15.33
C TYR A 42 -5.21 10.67 -15.17
N LYS A 43 -4.37 10.75 -16.21
CA LYS A 43 -3.09 11.47 -16.20
C LYS A 43 -3.20 12.87 -15.57
N GLY A 44 -2.33 13.12 -14.58
CA GLY A 44 -2.28 14.39 -13.84
C GLY A 44 -3.37 14.59 -12.78
N LYS A 45 -4.34 13.66 -12.68
CA LYS A 45 -5.45 13.74 -11.70
C LYS A 45 -5.38 12.64 -10.65
N LEU A 46 -5.24 11.38 -11.09
CA LEU A 46 -5.08 10.21 -10.22
C LEU A 46 -3.83 9.45 -10.64
N PHE A 47 -3.19 8.84 -9.65
CA PHE A 47 -1.99 8.03 -9.82
C PHE A 47 -2.26 6.67 -9.17
N PHE A 48 -2.05 5.58 -9.91
CA PHE A 48 -2.36 4.21 -9.48
C PHE A 48 -1.07 3.49 -9.14
N LEU A 49 -0.89 3.19 -7.86
CA LEU A 49 0.30 2.54 -7.32
C LEU A 49 0.12 1.03 -7.35
N GLN A 50 0.82 0.36 -8.24
CA GLN A 50 0.97 -1.10 -8.29
C GLN A 50 2.05 -1.51 -9.30
N ASN A 51 3.08 -2.22 -8.89
CA ASN A 51 4.24 -2.60 -9.69
C ASN A 51 5.00 -1.38 -10.26
N ASN A 52 4.89 -0.26 -9.64
CA ASN A 52 5.54 1.01 -9.95
C ASN A 52 5.78 1.75 -8.64
N TYR A 53 6.33 2.94 -8.71
CA TYR A 53 6.47 3.84 -7.58
C TYR A 53 6.06 5.26 -7.98
N PHE A 54 5.87 6.11 -6.97
CA PHE A 54 5.75 7.56 -7.10
C PHE A 54 6.71 8.21 -6.12
N THR A 55 6.88 9.51 -6.21
CA THR A 55 7.74 10.26 -5.30
C THR A 55 6.98 11.31 -4.53
N TYR A 56 7.45 11.59 -3.33
CA TYR A 56 7.03 12.69 -2.49
C TYR A 56 8.27 13.43 -1.98
N GLU A 57 8.32 14.74 -2.16
CA GLU A 57 9.34 15.61 -1.56
C GLU A 57 8.79 16.20 -0.27
N ASP A 58 9.46 15.95 0.86
CA ASP A 58 9.10 16.50 2.14
C ASP A 58 9.50 17.99 2.25
N PRO A 59 9.04 18.74 3.30
CA PRO A 59 9.41 20.14 3.48
C PRO A 59 10.91 20.38 3.65
N SER A 60 11.67 19.37 4.07
CA SER A 60 13.14 19.40 4.20
C SER A 60 13.86 19.09 2.88
N ARG A 61 13.10 18.85 1.81
CA ARG A 61 13.56 18.48 0.45
C ARG A 61 14.15 17.08 0.30
N ASN A 62 13.90 16.18 1.26
CA ASN A 62 14.19 14.78 1.03
C ASN A 62 13.12 14.19 0.09
N VAL A 63 13.55 13.38 -0.85
CA VAL A 63 12.65 12.72 -1.80
C VAL A 63 12.44 11.28 -1.39
N HIS A 64 11.22 10.95 -1.01
CA HIS A 64 10.82 9.59 -0.64
C HIS A 64 10.16 8.89 -1.82
N ALA A 65 10.55 7.64 -2.07
CA ALA A 65 9.87 6.77 -3.00
C ALA A 65 8.68 6.10 -2.30
N LEU A 66 7.50 6.32 -2.84
CA LEU A 66 6.24 5.71 -2.39
C LEU A 66 6.05 4.41 -3.15
N VAL A 67 6.30 3.29 -2.49
CA VAL A 67 6.23 1.94 -3.05
C VAL A 67 5.05 1.18 -2.45
N GLY A 68 4.52 0.17 -3.14
CA GLY A 68 3.41 -0.56 -2.53
C GLY A 68 2.77 -1.63 -3.42
N THR A 69 1.99 -2.44 -2.73
CA THR A 69 1.12 -3.47 -3.32
C THR A 69 -0.11 -3.66 -2.45
N LYS A 70 -1.10 -4.40 -2.96
CA LYS A 70 -2.25 -4.79 -2.14
C LYS A 70 -1.83 -5.57 -0.88
N GLY A 71 -0.74 -6.33 -0.94
CA GLY A 71 -0.36 -7.25 0.12
C GLY A 71 -1.31 -8.43 0.24
N TYR A 72 -1.08 -9.28 1.22
CA TYR A 72 -2.00 -10.34 1.65
C TYR A 72 -1.59 -10.93 2.99
N CYS A 73 -2.53 -11.12 3.89
CA CYS A 73 -2.36 -11.85 5.15
C CYS A 73 -3.32 -13.02 5.24
N TYR A 74 -3.07 -13.96 6.12
CA TYR A 74 -3.97 -15.09 6.36
C TYR A 74 -5.18 -14.65 7.20
N GLU A 75 -6.37 -14.89 6.69
CA GLU A 75 -7.64 -14.54 7.34
C GLU A 75 -8.49 -15.77 7.75
N GLY A 76 -7.87 -16.96 7.78
CA GLY A 76 -8.54 -18.18 8.24
C GLY A 76 -9.46 -18.85 7.20
N LYS A 77 -9.49 -18.37 5.96
CA LYS A 77 -10.41 -18.86 4.91
C LYS A 77 -9.73 -19.56 3.73
N ASP A 78 -8.42 -19.39 3.59
CA ASP A 78 -7.68 -19.95 2.47
C ASP A 78 -7.11 -21.33 2.78
N THR A 79 -6.94 -22.15 1.74
CA THR A 79 -6.02 -23.29 1.85
C THR A 79 -4.57 -22.79 1.90
N PRO A 80 -3.65 -23.53 2.54
CA PRO A 80 -2.23 -23.15 2.60
C PRO A 80 -1.63 -22.87 1.22
N GLU A 81 -1.97 -23.67 0.21
CA GLU A 81 -1.46 -23.53 -1.15
C GLU A 81 -1.98 -22.24 -1.81
N HIS A 82 -3.27 -21.93 -1.61
CA HIS A 82 -3.87 -20.70 -2.14
C HIS A 82 -3.26 -19.46 -1.49
N PHE A 83 -3.13 -19.48 -0.18
CA PHE A 83 -2.47 -18.42 0.59
C PHE A 83 -1.04 -18.16 0.09
N GLN A 84 -0.20 -19.19 0.04
CA GLN A 84 1.18 -19.07 -0.41
C GLN A 84 1.29 -18.53 -1.84
N LYS A 85 0.40 -18.98 -2.74
CA LYS A 85 0.37 -18.49 -4.14
C LYS A 85 0.08 -16.99 -4.21
N ILE A 86 -0.86 -16.50 -3.38
CA ILE A 86 -1.21 -15.08 -3.39
C ILE A 86 -0.08 -14.26 -2.76
N VAL A 87 0.43 -14.68 -1.60
CA VAL A 87 1.54 -14.00 -0.91
C VAL A 87 2.75 -13.87 -1.83
N LYS A 88 3.18 -14.96 -2.46
CA LYS A 88 4.31 -14.93 -3.41
C LYS A 88 4.09 -13.94 -4.55
N ARG A 89 2.88 -13.86 -5.08
CA ARG A 89 2.54 -12.92 -6.13
C ARG A 89 2.58 -11.46 -5.65
N GLU A 90 2.06 -11.17 -4.46
CA GLU A 90 2.07 -9.81 -3.91
C GLU A 90 3.49 -9.41 -3.46
N GLN A 91 4.27 -10.34 -2.93
CA GLN A 91 5.70 -10.14 -2.65
C GLN A 91 6.48 -9.74 -3.90
N GLU A 92 6.30 -10.44 -5.02
CA GLU A 92 6.97 -10.11 -6.28
C GLU A 92 6.55 -8.73 -6.80
N ARG A 93 5.28 -8.36 -6.67
CA ARG A 93 4.77 -7.03 -7.04
C ARG A 93 5.40 -5.92 -6.22
N LEU A 94 5.54 -6.15 -4.91
CA LEU A 94 6.20 -5.19 -4.02
C LEU A 94 7.70 -5.09 -4.35
N ARG A 95 8.37 -6.21 -4.64
CA ARG A 95 9.76 -6.22 -5.06
C ARG A 95 9.97 -5.37 -6.31
N ILE A 96 9.14 -5.54 -7.34
CA ILE A 96 9.19 -4.72 -8.56
C ILE A 96 9.04 -3.23 -8.23
N SER A 97 8.15 -2.87 -7.30
CA SER A 97 7.94 -1.49 -6.87
C SER A 97 9.21 -0.90 -6.23
N PHE A 98 9.84 -1.63 -5.30
CA PHE A 98 11.10 -1.23 -4.66
C PHE A 98 12.26 -1.16 -5.66
N GLU A 99 12.47 -2.22 -6.43
CA GLU A 99 13.58 -2.31 -7.39
C GLU A 99 13.52 -1.23 -8.46
N SER A 100 12.31 -0.88 -8.91
CA SER A 100 12.13 0.21 -9.88
C SER A 100 12.56 1.55 -9.29
N ALA A 101 12.22 1.83 -8.03
CA ALA A 101 12.62 3.06 -7.37
C ALA A 101 14.13 3.07 -7.04
N ALA A 102 14.67 1.97 -6.56
CA ALA A 102 16.11 1.84 -6.27
C ALA A 102 16.97 1.97 -7.53
N ALA A 103 16.52 1.42 -8.68
CA ALA A 103 17.21 1.54 -9.96
C ALA A 103 17.27 3.01 -10.45
N ASP A 104 16.30 3.84 -10.07
CA ASP A 104 16.29 5.28 -10.35
C ASP A 104 17.03 6.11 -9.28
N GLY A 105 17.71 5.46 -8.32
CA GLY A 105 18.60 6.06 -7.33
C GLY A 105 17.91 6.57 -6.06
N TYR A 106 16.67 6.14 -5.78
CA TYR A 106 15.99 6.49 -4.52
C TYR A 106 16.45 5.56 -3.39
N GLU A 107 16.69 6.14 -2.22
CA GLU A 107 17.18 5.44 -1.01
C GLU A 107 16.21 5.61 0.19
N HIS A 108 15.26 6.55 0.13
CA HIS A 108 14.24 6.77 1.15
C HIS A 108 12.91 6.17 0.71
N PHE A 109 12.39 5.22 1.46
CA PHE A 109 11.19 4.48 1.08
C PHE A 109 10.08 4.61 2.11
N ILE A 110 8.85 4.84 1.62
CA ILE A 110 7.61 4.67 2.36
C ILE A 110 6.80 3.57 1.66
N MET A 111 6.50 2.52 2.40
CA MET A 111 5.80 1.36 1.87
C MET A 111 4.31 1.42 2.20
N PHE A 112 3.49 1.14 1.22
CA PHE A 112 2.03 1.10 1.36
C PHE A 112 1.49 -0.29 1.06
N LEU A 113 0.67 -0.80 1.98
CA LEU A 113 -0.08 -2.04 1.82
C LEU A 113 -1.58 -1.78 2.03
N HIS A 114 -2.45 -2.57 1.38
CA HIS A 114 -3.85 -2.61 1.77
C HIS A 114 -4.07 -3.60 2.91
N TYR A 115 -3.60 -4.84 2.77
CA TYR A 115 -3.63 -5.81 3.86
C TYR A 115 -2.54 -5.51 4.91
N PRO A 116 -2.74 -5.93 6.16
CA PRO A 116 -1.68 -5.83 7.17
C PRO A 116 -0.40 -6.56 6.74
N PRO A 117 0.76 -6.11 7.22
CA PRO A 117 2.05 -6.68 6.84
C PRO A 117 2.24 -8.12 7.35
N THR A 118 1.57 -8.50 8.44
CA THR A 118 1.62 -9.83 9.05
C THR A 118 0.24 -10.43 9.21
N SER A 119 0.15 -11.75 9.36
CA SER A 119 -1.05 -12.42 9.84
C SER A 119 -1.18 -12.25 11.36
N ILE A 120 -2.39 -12.44 11.89
CA ILE A 120 -2.65 -12.31 13.34
C ILE A 120 -1.71 -13.23 14.14
N GLY A 121 -1.04 -12.65 15.12
CA GLY A 121 -0.10 -13.36 16.00
C GLY A 121 1.27 -13.62 15.41
N GLU A 122 1.53 -13.23 14.18
CA GLU A 122 2.85 -13.32 13.55
C GLU A 122 3.59 -11.98 13.69
N MET A 123 4.87 -12.05 14.02
CA MET A 123 5.73 -10.87 14.16
C MET A 123 6.58 -10.60 12.93
N GLU A 124 6.57 -11.52 11.95
CA GLU A 124 7.40 -11.45 10.76
C GLU A 124 6.67 -12.03 9.54
N SER A 125 6.93 -11.46 8.39
CA SER A 125 6.44 -11.93 7.10
C SER A 125 7.43 -11.61 5.98
N CYS A 126 7.13 -12.02 4.74
CA CYS A 126 7.90 -11.56 3.60
C CYS A 126 7.79 -10.04 3.36
N PHE A 127 6.71 -9.40 3.81
CA PHE A 127 6.51 -7.96 3.66
C PHE A 127 7.31 -7.17 4.68
N THR A 128 7.36 -7.61 5.96
CA THR A 128 8.18 -6.96 6.98
C THR A 128 9.67 -7.11 6.65
N ARG A 129 10.12 -8.32 6.27
CA ARG A 129 11.50 -8.53 5.83
C ARG A 129 11.90 -7.65 4.65
N MET A 130 10.99 -7.46 3.70
CA MET A 130 11.25 -6.60 2.55
C MET A 130 11.33 -5.12 2.96
N ALA A 131 10.48 -4.65 3.89
CA ALA A 131 10.58 -3.31 4.44
C ALA A 131 11.95 -3.07 5.10
N GLU A 132 12.43 -4.03 5.89
CA GLU A 132 13.75 -3.99 6.52
C GLU A 132 14.90 -4.07 5.49
N GLU A 133 14.81 -4.98 4.52
CA GLU A 133 15.83 -5.19 3.46
C GLU A 133 16.09 -3.93 2.64
N TYR A 134 15.01 -3.20 2.29
CA TYR A 134 15.13 -1.95 1.52
C TYR A 134 15.25 -0.70 2.40
N GLY A 135 15.22 -0.83 3.72
CA GLY A 135 15.31 0.30 4.63
C GLY A 135 14.10 1.24 4.56
N ALA A 136 12.89 0.68 4.43
CA ALA A 136 11.68 1.48 4.49
C ALA A 136 11.55 2.15 5.87
N GLU A 137 11.35 3.46 5.90
CA GLU A 137 11.22 4.24 7.14
C GLU A 137 9.84 4.04 7.78
N LEU A 138 8.83 3.85 6.92
CA LEU A 138 7.44 3.79 7.31
C LEU A 138 6.67 2.78 6.45
N VAL A 139 5.85 1.96 7.09
CA VAL A 139 4.86 1.09 6.45
C VAL A 139 3.46 1.53 6.86
N VAL A 140 2.67 1.94 5.88
CA VAL A 140 1.28 2.35 6.07
C VAL A 140 0.35 1.27 5.50
N TYR A 141 -0.62 0.82 6.28
CA TYR A 141 -1.56 -0.20 5.83
C TYR A 141 -2.98 0.04 6.36
N SER A 142 -3.95 -0.67 5.82
CA SER A 142 -5.36 -0.54 6.17
C SER A 142 -6.05 -1.91 6.33
N HIS A 143 -7.26 -2.11 5.80
CA HIS A 143 -8.03 -3.36 5.75
C HIS A 143 -8.57 -3.87 7.11
N CYS A 144 -7.87 -3.64 8.21
CA CYS A 144 -8.33 -4.05 9.53
C CYS A 144 -9.48 -3.16 9.98
N HIS A 145 -10.68 -3.75 10.14
CA HIS A 145 -11.88 -3.06 10.57
C HIS A 145 -12.41 -3.64 11.88
N GLY A 146 -12.87 -2.74 12.76
CA GLY A 146 -13.42 -3.09 14.06
C GLY A 146 -12.37 -3.29 15.15
N GLU A 147 -12.78 -3.03 16.41
CA GLU A 147 -11.87 -2.92 17.56
C GLU A 147 -11.03 -4.19 17.82
N ALA A 148 -11.60 -5.37 17.64
CA ALA A 148 -10.87 -6.62 17.80
C ALA A 148 -9.68 -6.74 16.82
N ARG A 149 -9.84 -6.24 15.58
CA ARG A 149 -8.77 -6.24 14.57
C ARG A 149 -7.74 -5.16 14.83
N TYR A 150 -8.11 -4.05 15.49
CA TYR A 150 -7.14 -3.02 15.88
C TYR A 150 -6.17 -3.51 16.94
N GLN A 151 -6.66 -4.29 17.91
CA GLN A 151 -5.82 -4.85 18.97
C GLN A 151 -4.82 -5.88 18.45
N ASP A 152 -5.16 -6.59 17.36
CA ASP A 152 -4.30 -7.57 16.71
C ASP A 152 -3.42 -6.92 15.59
N SER A 153 -3.47 -5.61 15.44
CA SER A 153 -2.76 -4.91 14.37
C SER A 153 -1.28 -4.74 14.70
N PHE A 154 -0.44 -4.87 13.69
CA PHE A 154 1.00 -4.73 13.76
C PHE A 154 1.38 -3.25 13.75
N LEU A 155 1.64 -2.66 14.91
CA LEU A 155 1.80 -1.22 15.10
C LEU A 155 3.11 -0.85 15.77
N GLY A 156 3.58 0.36 15.50
CA GLY A 156 4.75 0.97 16.13
C GLY A 156 6.06 0.60 15.44
N GLU A 157 7.16 0.94 16.10
CA GLU A 157 8.49 0.70 15.55
C GLU A 157 8.96 -0.73 15.81
N VAL A 158 9.30 -1.45 14.74
CA VAL A 158 9.87 -2.79 14.77
C VAL A 158 11.04 -2.84 13.81
N ASN A 159 12.21 -3.23 14.30
CA ASN A 159 13.46 -3.35 13.53
C ASN A 159 13.82 -2.07 12.74
N GLY A 160 13.52 -0.89 13.29
CA GLY A 160 13.80 0.40 12.65
C GLY A 160 12.77 0.84 11.60
N VAL A 161 11.66 0.13 11.47
CA VAL A 161 10.54 0.46 10.57
C VAL A 161 9.32 0.84 11.40
N ASP A 162 8.70 2.00 11.13
CA ASP A 162 7.45 2.42 11.78
C ASP A 162 6.23 1.84 11.03
N TYR A 163 5.32 1.20 11.75
CA TYR A 163 4.12 0.55 11.19
C TYR A 163 2.86 1.27 11.65
N ARG A 164 2.04 1.75 10.70
CA ARG A 164 0.82 2.52 10.98
C ARG A 164 -0.41 1.95 10.28
N LEU A 165 -1.47 1.72 11.07
CA LEU A 165 -2.78 1.39 10.57
C LEU A 165 -3.56 2.67 10.23
N VAL A 166 -4.12 2.73 9.01
CA VAL A 166 -4.92 3.86 8.53
C VAL A 166 -6.31 3.44 8.02
N SER A 167 -6.89 2.40 8.62
CA SER A 167 -8.28 2.03 8.32
C SER A 167 -9.23 3.17 8.65
N ALA A 168 -10.22 3.43 7.80
CA ALA A 168 -11.08 4.60 7.90
C ALA A 168 -11.83 4.68 9.25
N ASP A 169 -12.35 3.57 9.73
CA ASP A 169 -13.04 3.48 11.03
C ASP A 169 -12.06 3.59 12.21
N TYR A 170 -10.85 3.06 12.10
CA TYR A 170 -9.77 3.24 13.09
C TYR A 170 -9.44 4.73 13.28
N LEU A 171 -9.37 5.48 12.19
CA LEU A 171 -9.11 6.93 12.19
C LEU A 171 -10.37 7.79 12.38
N ASN A 172 -11.52 7.21 12.72
CA ASN A 172 -12.80 7.93 12.80
C ASN A 172 -13.10 8.75 11.54
N PHE A 173 -12.80 8.19 10.36
CA PHE A 173 -12.97 8.83 9.04
C PHE A 173 -12.26 10.17 8.89
N ARG A 174 -11.14 10.36 9.55
CA ARG A 174 -10.26 11.53 9.42
C ARG A 174 -8.97 11.15 8.71
N PRO A 175 -8.49 11.98 7.78
CA PRO A 175 -7.18 11.77 7.17
C PRO A 175 -6.06 11.80 8.23
N GLU A 176 -5.13 10.88 8.13
CA GLU A 176 -3.92 10.85 8.95
C GLU A 176 -2.77 11.54 8.23
N LYS A 177 -2.08 12.45 8.94
CA LYS A 177 -0.85 13.06 8.44
C LYS A 177 0.32 12.15 8.81
N ILE A 178 0.89 11.47 7.85
CA ILE A 178 1.95 10.48 8.06
C ILE A 178 3.37 11.06 8.00
N MET A 179 3.53 12.26 7.44
CA MET A 179 4.81 12.99 7.35
C MET A 179 4.61 14.49 7.57
N GLU A 180 5.59 15.15 8.14
CA GLU A 180 5.60 16.61 8.31
C GLU A 180 6.18 17.32 7.09
#